data_748f92c6cb4054b7cacd1bced7c6ebbf
#
_entry.id   748f92c6cb4054b7cacd1bced7c6ebbf
#
_cell.length_a   1.000
_cell.length_b   1.000
_cell.length_c   1.000
_cell.angle_alpha   90.00
_cell.angle_beta   90.00
_cell.angle_gamma   90.00
#
_symmetry.space_group_name_H-M   'P 1'
#
loop_
_entity.id
_entity.type
_entity.pdbx_description
1 polymer ?
#
loop_
_entity_poly.entity_id
_entity_poly.type
_entity_poly.pdbx_seq_one_letter_code
_entity_poly.pdbx_strand_id
1 'polypeptide(L)'
;MTTITETKLEFSKLGSRIGAEIRGLDLSADLSEDTVAQIRAALNVHKALVFRDANIGTDEDQVRFASRFGPLTKAHPTVASVEGKPAVLPVDSENGSANNWHTDVTFVVNPPQASTLRSVTLPAYGGETLIASSAGAYQDLPDELRNFADTLWAIHTNDYDYSVPKNLEHANAAERRKEFTRIHFESAHPVVRVHPLTGERGLFIGGFAQRLRIVGLSNTESRDILRLLQAYVTRPENVVRVNWEPDQLVLFDNRITQHYAPDNYDGQPRKLNRVTIAGDIPRGVDGRSSTSLKGDSSAYSETVVVPESAVVREAAQPA
;
A
#
# COMPACT_ATOMS: atom_id res chain seq x y z
N MET A 1 14.92 31.60 26.21
CA MET A 1 14.22 30.34 25.90
C MET A 1 13.20 30.66 24.84
N THR A 2 13.49 30.36 23.60
CA THR A 2 12.55 30.56 22.49
C THR A 2 11.59 29.38 22.55
N THR A 3 10.35 29.65 22.92
CA THR A 3 9.27 28.66 22.88
C THR A 3 9.06 28.31 21.41
N ILE A 4 9.54 27.14 20.97
CA ILE A 4 9.19 26.60 19.68
C ILE A 4 7.70 26.24 19.79
N THR A 5 6.85 27.04 19.18
CA THR A 5 5.42 26.74 19.10
C THR A 5 5.32 25.55 18.15
N GLU A 6 5.08 24.37 18.71
CA GLU A 6 4.81 23.15 17.92
C GLU A 6 3.60 23.42 17.02
N THR A 7 3.81 23.39 15.72
CA THR A 7 2.73 23.58 14.75
C THR A 7 1.90 22.31 14.71
N LYS A 8 0.68 22.39 15.24
CA LYS A 8 -0.28 21.30 15.14
C LYS A 8 -0.70 21.14 13.68
N LEU A 9 -0.51 19.94 13.13
CA LEU A 9 -0.95 19.61 11.79
C LEU A 9 -2.49 19.50 11.74
N GLU A 10 -3.08 20.09 10.71
CA GLU A 10 -4.52 20.00 10.47
C GLU A 10 -4.80 19.01 9.34
N PHE A 11 -5.62 18.02 9.63
CA PHE A 11 -6.03 16.99 8.68
C PHE A 11 -7.51 17.13 8.36
N SER A 12 -7.84 17.37 7.09
CA SER A 12 -9.20 17.45 6.59
C SER A 12 -9.67 16.08 6.13
N LYS A 13 -10.78 15.56 6.68
CA LYS A 13 -11.33 14.25 6.31
C LYS A 13 -11.79 14.23 4.85
N LEU A 14 -11.43 13.19 4.11
CA LEU A 14 -11.94 12.89 2.78
C LEU A 14 -13.20 12.00 2.84
N GLY A 15 -13.30 11.16 3.85
CA GLY A 15 -14.45 10.31 4.12
C GLY A 15 -14.62 10.04 5.61
N SER A 16 -15.76 9.51 6.01
CA SER A 16 -16.05 9.23 7.43
C SER A 16 -15.22 8.08 7.99
N ARG A 17 -14.84 7.11 7.13
CA ARG A 17 -14.19 5.84 7.52
C ARG A 17 -12.74 5.75 7.13
N ILE A 18 -12.34 6.51 6.09
CA ILE A 18 -10.99 6.46 5.52
C ILE A 18 -10.67 7.79 4.85
N GLY A 19 -9.39 8.13 4.86
CA GLY A 19 -8.80 9.24 4.13
C GLY A 19 -8.87 10.57 4.86
N ALA A 20 -7.71 11.23 4.90
CA ALA A 20 -7.61 12.63 5.24
C ALA A 20 -6.53 13.29 4.38
N GLU A 21 -6.64 14.59 4.17
CA GLU A 21 -5.62 15.38 3.46
C GLU A 21 -5.01 16.44 4.36
N ILE A 22 -3.77 16.79 4.05
CA ILE A 22 -3.03 17.92 4.59
C ILE A 22 -2.41 18.68 3.43
N ARG A 23 -2.35 20.01 3.54
CA ARG A 23 -1.77 20.89 2.51
C ARG A 23 -0.58 21.67 3.04
N GLY A 24 0.38 21.94 2.14
CA GLY A 24 1.50 22.85 2.42
C GLY A 24 2.53 22.33 3.41
N LEU A 25 2.55 21.02 3.73
CA LEU A 25 3.64 20.43 4.49
C LEU A 25 4.79 20.08 3.53
N ASP A 26 5.92 20.76 3.69
CA ASP A 26 7.11 20.53 2.86
C ASP A 26 7.77 19.20 3.20
N LEU A 27 7.64 18.22 2.32
CA LEU A 27 8.22 16.88 2.45
C LEU A 27 9.63 16.78 1.85
N SER A 28 10.13 17.85 1.20
CA SER A 28 11.53 17.94 0.78
C SER A 28 12.46 18.33 1.93
N ALA A 29 11.89 18.86 3.02
CA ALA A 29 12.63 19.22 4.24
C ALA A 29 12.67 18.05 5.23
N ASP A 30 13.59 18.15 6.20
CA ASP A 30 13.62 17.23 7.34
C ASP A 30 12.47 17.54 8.29
N LEU A 31 11.63 16.55 8.52
CA LEU A 31 10.51 16.67 9.45
C LEU A 31 10.96 16.45 10.90
N SER A 32 10.43 17.25 11.81
CA SER A 32 10.63 17.05 13.24
C SER A 32 10.03 15.73 13.72
N GLU A 33 10.54 15.18 14.83
CA GLU A 33 9.97 13.94 15.42
C GLU A 33 8.51 14.14 15.82
N ASP A 34 8.13 15.34 16.29
CA ASP A 34 6.74 15.65 16.61
C ASP A 34 5.85 15.65 15.36
N THR A 35 6.30 16.25 14.26
CA THR A 35 5.58 16.20 12.97
C THR A 35 5.38 14.74 12.50
N VAL A 36 6.42 13.91 12.58
CA VAL A 36 6.33 12.49 12.22
C VAL A 36 5.36 11.75 13.14
N ALA A 37 5.38 12.03 14.44
CA ALA A 37 4.46 11.44 15.42
C ALA A 37 3.00 11.81 15.13
N GLN A 38 2.73 13.08 14.77
CA GLN A 38 1.39 13.54 14.37
C GLN A 38 0.92 12.82 13.09
N ILE A 39 1.79 12.65 12.07
CA ILE A 39 1.46 11.91 10.84
C ILE A 39 1.18 10.43 11.15
N ARG A 40 1.97 9.78 12.02
CA ARG A 40 1.72 8.39 12.46
C ARG A 40 0.37 8.25 13.16
N ALA A 41 0.05 9.17 14.06
CA ALA A 41 -1.24 9.18 14.75
C ALA A 41 -2.40 9.38 13.77
N ALA A 42 -2.25 10.30 12.83
CA ALA A 42 -3.25 10.53 11.78
C ALA A 42 -3.42 9.31 10.86
N LEU A 43 -2.33 8.61 10.48
CA LEU A 43 -2.39 7.40 9.66
C LEU A 43 -3.16 6.29 10.38
N ASN A 44 -2.93 6.09 11.68
CA ASN A 44 -3.67 5.11 12.47
C ASN A 44 -5.18 5.40 12.52
N VAL A 45 -5.56 6.68 12.54
CA VAL A 45 -6.97 7.10 12.57
C VAL A 45 -7.60 7.05 11.18
N HIS A 46 -6.93 7.63 10.18
CA HIS A 46 -7.49 7.86 8.85
C HIS A 46 -7.12 6.79 7.82
N LYS A 47 -6.15 5.92 8.11
CA LYS A 47 -5.70 4.78 7.28
C LYS A 47 -5.06 5.16 5.94
N ALA A 48 -5.37 6.34 5.41
CA ALA A 48 -4.76 6.93 4.22
C ALA A 48 -4.65 8.44 4.38
N LEU A 49 -3.49 9.00 4.05
CA LEU A 49 -3.20 10.42 4.11
C LEU A 49 -2.76 10.93 2.74
N VAL A 50 -3.32 12.05 2.32
CA VAL A 50 -3.00 12.72 1.06
C VAL A 50 -2.28 14.01 1.39
N PHE A 51 -1.03 14.13 0.98
CA PHE A 51 -0.22 15.34 1.13
C PHE A 51 -0.26 16.09 -0.19
N ARG A 52 -0.88 17.28 -0.18
CA ARG A 52 -1.01 18.16 -1.33
C ARG A 52 -0.08 19.36 -1.17
N ASP A 53 0.39 19.91 -2.29
CA ASP A 53 1.36 21.01 -2.27
C ASP A 53 2.57 20.65 -1.37
N ALA A 54 3.06 19.41 -1.52
CA ALA A 54 3.96 18.78 -0.56
C ALA A 54 5.45 19.00 -0.89
N ASN A 55 5.76 19.73 -1.97
CA ASN A 55 7.13 19.99 -2.43
C ASN A 55 8.00 18.71 -2.47
N ILE A 56 7.44 17.61 -3.00
CA ILE A 56 8.09 16.30 -3.05
C ILE A 56 8.45 15.93 -4.50
N GLY A 57 9.49 16.58 -5.02
CA GLY A 57 9.87 16.47 -6.44
C GLY A 57 10.72 15.25 -6.78
N THR A 58 11.48 14.68 -5.84
CA THR A 58 12.49 13.66 -6.12
C THR A 58 12.18 12.31 -5.45
N ASP A 59 12.80 11.24 -5.94
CA ASP A 59 12.70 9.91 -5.32
C ASP A 59 13.44 9.89 -3.98
N GLU A 60 14.50 10.68 -3.85
CA GLU A 60 15.29 10.84 -2.63
C GLU A 60 14.43 11.44 -1.52
N ASP A 61 13.61 12.46 -1.83
CA ASP A 61 12.67 13.05 -0.88
C ASP A 61 11.63 12.01 -0.44
N GLN A 62 11.08 11.23 -1.37
CA GLN A 62 10.14 10.17 -1.07
C GLN A 62 10.76 9.08 -0.19
N VAL A 63 11.97 8.64 -0.49
CA VAL A 63 12.72 7.63 0.29
C VAL A 63 13.00 8.16 1.70
N ARG A 64 13.48 9.42 1.82
CA ARG A 64 13.73 10.08 3.11
C ARG A 64 12.45 10.15 3.94
N PHE A 65 11.36 10.65 3.36
CA PHE A 65 10.06 10.71 4.03
C PHE A 65 9.58 9.32 4.50
N ALA A 66 9.56 8.34 3.61
CA ALA A 66 9.10 6.98 3.92
C ALA A 66 9.93 6.33 5.04
N SER A 67 11.26 6.56 5.06
CA SER A 67 12.17 5.99 6.07
C SER A 67 11.88 6.47 7.50
N ARG A 68 11.18 7.62 7.65
CA ARG A 68 10.74 8.11 8.97
C ARG A 68 9.68 7.22 9.61
N PHE A 69 9.01 6.37 8.85
CA PHE A 69 7.95 5.49 9.33
C PHE A 69 8.43 4.05 9.60
N GLY A 70 9.64 3.72 9.22
CA GLY A 70 10.28 2.42 9.47
C GLY A 70 11.30 2.06 8.40
N PRO A 71 11.97 0.91 8.56
CA PRO A 71 12.87 0.39 7.55
C PRO A 71 12.15 0.19 6.22
N LEU A 72 12.84 0.45 5.10
CA LEU A 72 12.25 0.28 3.78
C LEU A 72 12.49 -1.14 3.26
N THR A 73 11.55 -1.67 2.49
CA THR A 73 11.76 -2.89 1.72
C THR A 73 12.47 -2.59 0.39
N LYS A 74 12.96 -3.61 -0.31
CA LYS A 74 13.20 -3.47 -1.75
C LYS A 74 11.89 -3.11 -2.46
N ALA A 75 11.99 -2.53 -3.65
CA ALA A 75 10.85 -2.06 -4.44
C ALA A 75 9.77 -3.13 -4.64
N HIS A 76 10.20 -4.36 -4.97
CA HIS A 76 9.32 -5.52 -5.15
C HIS A 76 10.13 -6.82 -5.03
N PRO A 77 9.53 -7.96 -4.61
CA PRO A 77 10.25 -9.23 -4.53
C PRO A 77 10.77 -9.76 -5.87
N THR A 78 10.12 -9.41 -6.96
CA THR A 78 10.41 -9.96 -8.29
C THR A 78 10.57 -8.92 -9.40
N VAL A 79 9.94 -7.74 -9.30
CA VAL A 79 9.98 -6.69 -10.32
C VAL A 79 11.15 -5.74 -10.06
N ALA A 80 11.81 -5.28 -11.12
CA ALA A 80 12.95 -4.38 -11.04
C ALA A 80 12.56 -3.01 -10.44
N SER A 81 13.47 -2.45 -9.64
CA SER A 81 13.40 -1.08 -9.13
C SER A 81 13.83 -0.06 -10.19
N VAL A 82 13.61 1.22 -9.88
CA VAL A 82 14.29 2.31 -10.61
C VAL A 82 15.80 2.10 -10.48
N GLU A 83 16.53 2.31 -11.58
CA GLU A 83 18.01 2.15 -11.63
C GLU A 83 18.68 2.98 -10.53
N GLY A 84 19.56 2.35 -9.77
CA GLY A 84 20.25 2.97 -8.63
C GLY A 84 19.38 3.25 -7.40
N LYS A 85 18.07 2.90 -7.42
CA LYS A 85 17.11 3.21 -6.33
C LYS A 85 16.37 1.96 -5.88
N PRO A 86 16.98 1.07 -5.10
CA PRO A 86 16.47 -0.27 -4.81
C PRO A 86 15.12 -0.29 -4.05
N ALA A 87 14.72 0.82 -3.41
CA ALA A 87 13.45 0.94 -2.71
C ALA A 87 12.31 1.49 -3.59
N VAL A 88 12.60 2.03 -4.77
CA VAL A 88 11.62 2.75 -5.60
C VAL A 88 11.09 1.86 -6.72
N LEU A 89 9.78 1.58 -6.69
CA LEU A 89 9.09 0.87 -7.76
C LEU A 89 8.38 1.88 -8.70
N PRO A 90 8.68 1.88 -9.99
CA PRO A 90 7.90 2.66 -10.95
C PRO A 90 6.55 1.97 -11.20
N VAL A 91 5.45 2.67 -10.94
CA VAL A 91 4.08 2.28 -11.28
C VAL A 91 3.68 3.07 -12.52
N ASP A 92 3.99 2.49 -13.67
CA ASP A 92 3.91 3.15 -14.98
C ASP A 92 2.84 2.50 -15.85
N SER A 93 1.95 3.30 -16.43
CA SER A 93 0.86 2.84 -17.29
C SER A 93 1.33 2.11 -18.55
N GLU A 94 2.54 2.40 -19.06
CA GLU A 94 3.14 1.67 -20.17
C GLU A 94 3.37 0.19 -19.81
N ASN A 95 3.38 -0.09 -18.56
CA ASN A 95 3.68 -1.40 -17.98
C ASN A 95 2.43 -2.16 -17.54
N GLY A 96 1.25 -1.62 -17.72
CA GLY A 96 -0.03 -2.16 -17.28
C GLY A 96 -0.67 -1.32 -16.18
N SER A 97 -1.92 -1.60 -15.86
CA SER A 97 -2.65 -0.93 -14.80
C SER A 97 -3.03 -1.89 -13.69
N ALA A 98 -2.84 -1.46 -12.44
CA ALA A 98 -3.25 -2.23 -11.26
C ALA A 98 -4.76 -2.03 -10.99
N ASN A 99 -5.59 -2.35 -11.98
CA ASN A 99 -7.04 -2.18 -11.97
C ASN A 99 -7.78 -3.36 -11.31
N ASN A 100 -7.19 -3.91 -10.27
CA ASN A 100 -7.81 -4.87 -9.35
C ASN A 100 -7.65 -4.35 -7.92
N TRP A 101 -8.68 -4.51 -7.10
CA TRP A 101 -8.59 -4.19 -5.68
C TRP A 101 -7.56 -5.09 -5.01
N HIS A 102 -6.55 -4.51 -4.36
CA HIS A 102 -5.47 -5.27 -3.75
C HIS A 102 -4.84 -4.56 -2.55
N THR A 103 -4.18 -5.36 -1.75
CA THR A 103 -3.21 -4.97 -0.73
C THR A 103 -1.83 -5.36 -1.26
N ASP A 104 -0.84 -4.50 -1.12
CA ASP A 104 0.50 -4.70 -1.67
C ASP A 104 1.19 -5.95 -1.11
N VAL A 105 1.76 -6.76 -2.02
CA VAL A 105 2.74 -7.83 -1.74
C VAL A 105 2.27 -8.85 -0.68
N THR A 106 0.99 -9.21 -0.67
CA THR A 106 0.44 -10.14 0.33
C THR A 106 0.89 -11.59 0.17
N PHE A 107 1.55 -11.93 -0.92
CA PHE A 107 2.08 -13.26 -1.15
C PHE A 107 3.36 -13.58 -0.34
N VAL A 108 3.99 -12.58 0.30
CA VAL A 108 5.09 -12.78 1.26
C VAL A 108 4.54 -12.87 2.69
N VAL A 109 5.31 -13.52 3.59
CA VAL A 109 4.86 -13.76 4.97
C VAL A 109 4.73 -12.49 5.81
N ASN A 110 5.50 -11.45 5.49
CA ASN A 110 5.53 -10.15 6.16
C ASN A 110 5.31 -9.02 5.13
N PRO A 111 4.09 -8.82 4.64
CA PRO A 111 3.76 -7.75 3.70
C PRO A 111 4.13 -6.37 4.26
N PRO A 112 4.39 -5.37 3.40
CA PRO A 112 4.66 -4.01 3.86
C PRO A 112 3.59 -3.50 4.83
N GLN A 113 4.02 -2.75 5.86
CA GLN A 113 3.06 -2.10 6.76
C GLN A 113 2.38 -0.90 6.13
N ALA A 114 3.08 -0.16 5.29
CA ALA A 114 2.56 1.01 4.60
C ALA A 114 3.26 1.20 3.26
N SER A 115 2.58 1.92 2.36
CA SER A 115 3.09 2.30 1.05
C SER A 115 2.96 3.81 0.87
N THR A 116 3.96 4.42 0.25
CA THR A 116 3.86 5.78 -0.28
C THR A 116 3.77 5.72 -1.79
N LEU A 117 2.88 6.53 -2.37
CA LEU A 117 2.81 6.79 -3.81
C LEU A 117 3.07 8.28 -4.04
N ARG A 118 3.97 8.61 -4.97
CA ARG A 118 4.29 9.97 -5.38
C ARG A 118 3.93 10.17 -6.84
N SER A 119 3.32 11.33 -7.16
CA SER A 119 3.02 11.71 -8.54
C SER A 119 4.31 12.02 -9.33
N VAL A 120 4.43 11.50 -10.54
CA VAL A 120 5.57 11.75 -11.46
C VAL A 120 5.05 12.28 -12.79
N THR A 121 4.17 11.53 -13.45
CA THR A 121 3.51 11.95 -14.69
C THR A 121 2.02 11.71 -14.53
N LEU A 122 1.21 12.73 -14.79
CA LEU A 122 -0.22 12.67 -14.61
C LEU A 122 -0.94 12.87 -15.95
N PRO A 123 -2.00 12.10 -16.23
CA PRO A 123 -2.86 12.33 -17.38
C PRO A 123 -3.67 13.61 -17.18
N ALA A 124 -4.22 14.17 -18.26
CA ALA A 124 -5.06 15.36 -18.21
C ALA A 124 -6.39 15.13 -17.49
N TYR A 125 -6.84 13.88 -17.40
CA TYR A 125 -8.04 13.43 -16.68
C TYR A 125 -7.91 11.94 -16.31
N GLY A 126 -8.69 11.49 -15.33
CA GLY A 126 -8.67 10.10 -14.88
C GLY A 126 -7.40 9.75 -14.10
N GLY A 127 -7.07 8.48 -14.06
CA GLY A 127 -5.86 7.95 -13.43
C GLY A 127 -5.79 8.10 -11.91
N GLU A 128 -6.92 8.25 -11.25
CA GLU A 128 -7.01 8.37 -9.79
C GLU A 128 -6.50 7.11 -9.09
N THR A 129 -6.41 7.18 -7.78
CA THR A 129 -6.26 5.99 -6.92
C THR A 129 -7.45 5.92 -5.97
N LEU A 130 -8.13 4.77 -5.96
CA LEU A 130 -9.16 4.49 -4.95
C LEU A 130 -8.54 3.71 -3.80
N ILE A 131 -8.89 4.08 -2.57
CA ILE A 131 -8.41 3.39 -1.37
C ILE A 131 -9.62 3.04 -0.51
N ALA A 132 -9.69 1.76 -0.12
CA ALA A 132 -10.80 1.20 0.65
C ALA A 132 -10.35 0.81 2.07
N SER A 133 -11.22 1.05 3.06
CA SER A 133 -11.04 0.61 4.44
C SER A 133 -11.49 -0.84 4.61
N SER A 134 -10.55 -1.75 4.83
CA SER A 134 -10.89 -3.13 5.17
C SER A 134 -11.41 -3.28 6.61
N ALA A 135 -11.07 -2.32 7.50
CA ALA A 135 -11.65 -2.26 8.85
C ALA A 135 -13.13 -1.85 8.82
N GLY A 136 -13.46 -0.81 8.04
CA GLY A 136 -14.87 -0.42 7.84
C GLY A 136 -15.70 -1.56 7.25
N ALA A 137 -15.12 -2.29 6.30
CA ALA A 137 -15.75 -3.47 5.72
C ALA A 137 -16.01 -4.57 6.76
N TYR A 138 -15.03 -4.86 7.63
CA TYR A 138 -15.22 -5.83 8.71
C TYR A 138 -16.30 -5.40 9.71
N GLN A 139 -16.36 -4.12 10.06
CA GLN A 139 -17.39 -3.57 10.96
C GLN A 139 -18.80 -3.70 10.37
N ASP A 140 -18.95 -3.61 9.05
CA ASP A 140 -20.21 -3.73 8.33
C ASP A 140 -20.72 -5.17 8.17
N LEU A 141 -19.89 -6.17 8.48
CA LEU A 141 -20.32 -7.56 8.43
C LEU A 141 -21.38 -7.83 9.51
N PRO A 142 -22.50 -8.53 9.19
CA PRO A 142 -23.36 -9.10 10.21
C PRO A 142 -22.56 -10.07 11.09
N ASP A 143 -23.03 -10.27 12.32
CA ASP A 143 -22.29 -11.07 13.32
C ASP A 143 -21.98 -12.48 12.85
N GLU A 144 -22.90 -13.13 12.15
CA GLU A 144 -22.72 -14.49 11.60
C GLU A 144 -21.56 -14.53 10.59
N LEU A 145 -21.50 -13.56 9.66
CA LEU A 145 -20.40 -13.47 8.68
C LEU A 145 -19.10 -13.05 9.35
N ARG A 146 -19.15 -12.18 10.34
CA ARG A 146 -17.97 -11.73 11.11
C ARG A 146 -17.36 -12.90 11.86
N ASN A 147 -18.16 -13.64 12.61
CA ASN A 147 -17.73 -14.83 13.35
C ASN A 147 -17.16 -15.91 12.41
N PHE A 148 -17.79 -16.10 11.26
CA PHE A 148 -17.28 -17.03 10.25
C PHE A 148 -15.93 -16.55 9.67
N ALA A 149 -15.83 -15.30 9.24
CA ALA A 149 -14.60 -14.74 8.68
C ALA A 149 -13.41 -14.80 9.65
N ASP A 150 -13.65 -14.60 10.95
CA ASP A 150 -12.63 -14.67 12.01
C ASP A 150 -11.95 -16.05 12.10
N THR A 151 -12.59 -17.10 11.65
CA THR A 151 -12.06 -18.48 11.67
C THR A 151 -11.26 -18.83 10.42
N LEU A 152 -11.34 -18.03 9.35
CA LEU A 152 -10.81 -18.38 8.04
C LEU A 152 -9.35 -18.00 7.86
N TRP A 153 -8.63 -18.85 7.15
CA TRP A 153 -7.27 -18.61 6.67
C TRP A 153 -7.25 -18.76 5.15
N ALA A 154 -6.47 -17.92 4.48
CA ALA A 154 -6.35 -17.93 3.03
C ALA A 154 -4.90 -18.03 2.60
N ILE A 155 -4.65 -18.71 1.47
CA ILE A 155 -3.35 -18.80 0.83
C ILE A 155 -3.28 -17.70 -0.23
N HIS A 156 -2.31 -16.81 -0.08
CA HIS A 156 -1.97 -15.74 -1.00
C HIS A 156 -0.79 -16.18 -1.86
N THR A 157 -0.83 -15.90 -3.16
CA THR A 157 0.20 -16.33 -4.12
C THR A 157 0.48 -15.25 -5.16
N ASN A 158 1.69 -15.24 -5.74
CA ASN A 158 2.05 -14.43 -6.88
C ASN A 158 2.09 -15.21 -8.20
N ASP A 159 1.44 -16.36 -8.29
CA ASP A 159 1.38 -17.15 -9.52
C ASP A 159 0.57 -16.49 -10.66
N TYR A 160 -0.02 -15.32 -10.37
CA TYR A 160 -0.79 -14.51 -11.29
C TYR A 160 -0.42 -13.02 -11.15
N ASP A 161 0.05 -12.42 -12.24
CA ASP A 161 0.27 -10.98 -12.31
C ASP A 161 -1.05 -10.27 -12.58
N TYR A 162 -1.50 -9.48 -11.62
CA TYR A 162 -2.74 -8.70 -11.67
C TYR A 162 -2.61 -7.38 -12.42
N SER A 163 -1.38 -6.91 -12.66
CA SER A 163 -1.10 -5.65 -13.36
C SER A 163 -1.09 -5.81 -14.88
N VAL A 164 -1.08 -7.03 -15.39
CA VAL A 164 -1.09 -7.27 -16.83
C VAL A 164 -2.51 -7.14 -17.37
N PRO A 165 -2.75 -6.27 -18.36
CA PRO A 165 -4.04 -6.16 -19.04
C PRO A 165 -4.50 -7.51 -19.58
N LYS A 166 -5.81 -7.76 -19.53
CA LYS A 166 -6.41 -9.00 -20.08
C LYS A 166 -6.17 -9.15 -21.59
N ASN A 167 -5.97 -8.05 -22.30
CA ASN A 167 -5.65 -8.00 -23.72
C ASN A 167 -4.14 -8.03 -23.90
N LEU A 168 -3.62 -9.15 -24.37
CA LEU A 168 -2.20 -9.46 -24.62
C LEU A 168 -1.52 -8.57 -25.68
N GLU A 169 -2.08 -7.44 -26.04
CA GLU A 169 -1.59 -6.55 -27.12
C GLU A 169 -0.37 -5.69 -26.69
N HIS A 170 -0.03 -5.66 -25.40
CA HIS A 170 1.21 -5.00 -24.97
C HIS A 170 2.41 -5.93 -25.25
N ALA A 171 3.33 -5.51 -26.10
CA ALA A 171 4.51 -6.26 -26.54
C ALA A 171 5.34 -6.86 -25.37
N ASN A 172 5.23 -6.30 -24.17
CA ASN A 172 6.00 -6.70 -22.98
C ASN A 172 5.20 -7.48 -21.93
N ALA A 173 3.90 -7.74 -22.14
CA ALA A 173 3.04 -8.35 -21.12
C ALA A 173 3.48 -9.76 -20.70
N ALA A 174 3.94 -10.57 -21.65
CA ALA A 174 4.43 -11.93 -21.38
C ALA A 174 5.74 -11.93 -20.58
N GLU A 175 6.63 -11.00 -20.89
CA GLU A 175 7.94 -10.87 -20.27
C GLU A 175 7.81 -10.38 -18.81
N ARG A 176 6.91 -9.44 -18.57
CA ARG A 176 6.56 -8.95 -17.23
C ARG A 176 5.92 -10.00 -16.37
N ARG A 177 4.99 -10.78 -16.92
CA ARG A 177 4.42 -11.93 -16.20
C ARG A 177 5.52 -12.89 -15.78
N LYS A 178 6.49 -13.16 -16.67
CA LYS A 178 7.64 -14.00 -16.39
C LYS A 178 8.49 -13.42 -15.26
N GLU A 179 8.73 -12.12 -15.28
CA GLU A 179 9.46 -11.42 -14.22
C GLU A 179 8.70 -11.48 -12.90
N PHE A 180 7.42 -11.13 -12.88
CA PHE A 180 6.57 -11.12 -11.69
C PHE A 180 6.48 -12.50 -11.03
N THR A 181 6.36 -13.56 -11.83
CA THR A 181 6.21 -14.94 -11.34
C THR A 181 7.52 -15.73 -11.30
N ARG A 182 8.68 -15.10 -11.59
CA ARG A 182 9.99 -15.79 -11.67
C ARG A 182 10.40 -16.51 -10.39
N ILE A 183 9.93 -16.01 -9.24
CA ILE A 183 10.04 -16.67 -7.94
C ILE A 183 8.62 -16.86 -7.44
N HIS A 184 8.26 -18.11 -7.12
CA HIS A 184 6.92 -18.42 -6.64
C HIS A 184 6.88 -18.27 -5.12
N PHE A 185 6.01 -17.39 -4.66
CA PHE A 185 5.72 -17.19 -3.24
C PHE A 185 4.30 -17.67 -2.92
N GLU A 186 4.16 -18.33 -1.78
CA GLU A 186 2.87 -18.60 -1.16
C GLU A 186 2.97 -18.36 0.35
N SER A 187 1.99 -17.65 0.90
CA SER A 187 1.87 -17.43 2.34
C SER A 187 0.43 -17.67 2.80
N ALA A 188 0.28 -18.30 3.95
CA ALA A 188 -1.01 -18.45 4.61
C ALA A 188 -1.22 -17.27 5.57
N HIS A 189 -2.31 -16.52 5.36
CA HIS A 189 -2.71 -15.37 6.15
C HIS A 189 -4.11 -15.56 6.71
N PRO A 190 -4.43 -14.93 7.87
CA PRO A 190 -5.80 -14.87 8.34
C PRO A 190 -6.65 -14.03 7.40
N VAL A 191 -7.90 -14.43 7.14
CA VAL A 191 -8.87 -13.62 6.39
C VAL A 191 -9.22 -12.34 7.15
N VAL A 192 -9.19 -12.39 8.48
CA VAL A 192 -9.32 -11.22 9.36
C VAL A 192 -8.01 -10.99 10.09
N ARG A 193 -7.30 -9.93 9.70
CA ARG A 193 -6.07 -9.48 10.35
C ARG A 193 -6.38 -8.54 11.50
N VAL A 194 -5.67 -8.69 12.62
CA VAL A 194 -5.66 -7.72 13.71
C VAL A 194 -4.53 -6.70 13.48
N HIS A 195 -4.85 -5.43 13.47
CA HIS A 195 -3.88 -4.37 13.31
C HIS A 195 -3.00 -4.23 14.57
N PRO A 196 -1.65 -4.29 14.45
CA PRO A 196 -0.77 -4.43 15.61
C PRO A 196 -0.74 -3.21 16.53
N LEU A 197 -1.07 -2.01 16.03
CA LEU A 197 -1.02 -0.76 16.81
C LEU A 197 -2.40 -0.33 17.32
N THR A 198 -3.45 -0.51 16.52
CA THR A 198 -4.81 -0.02 16.86
C THR A 198 -5.72 -1.11 17.42
N GLY A 199 -5.38 -2.39 17.20
CA GLY A 199 -6.24 -3.52 17.54
C GLY A 199 -7.47 -3.67 16.62
N GLU A 200 -7.67 -2.79 15.64
CA GLU A 200 -8.75 -2.91 14.67
C GLU A 200 -8.63 -4.22 13.89
N ARG A 201 -9.78 -4.82 13.57
CA ARG A 201 -9.86 -5.99 12.70
C ARG A 201 -10.21 -5.53 11.29
N GLY A 202 -9.52 -6.09 10.28
CA GLY A 202 -9.77 -5.77 8.88
C GLY A 202 -9.76 -7.01 8.00
N LEU A 203 -10.56 -6.99 6.92
CA LEU A 203 -10.59 -8.06 5.93
C LEU A 203 -9.28 -8.06 5.13
N PHE A 204 -8.42 -9.05 5.36
CA PHE A 204 -7.13 -9.20 4.70
C PHE A 204 -7.24 -10.20 3.54
N ILE A 205 -8.04 -9.84 2.52
CA ILE A 205 -8.37 -10.66 1.37
C ILE A 205 -7.87 -10.07 0.05
N GLY A 206 -6.98 -9.08 0.14
CA GLY A 206 -6.51 -8.19 -0.91
C GLY A 206 -6.30 -8.78 -2.28
N GLY A 207 -7.04 -8.27 -3.22
CA GLY A 207 -6.80 -8.11 -4.65
C GLY A 207 -6.65 -9.31 -5.54
N PHE A 208 -6.20 -10.38 -5.05
CA PHE A 208 -6.00 -11.58 -5.83
C PHE A 208 -7.15 -12.58 -5.60
N ALA A 209 -8.37 -12.08 -5.36
CA ALA A 209 -9.54 -12.90 -5.05
C ALA A 209 -9.78 -14.05 -6.04
N GLN A 210 -9.29 -13.93 -7.27
CA GLN A 210 -9.36 -15.00 -8.27
C GLN A 210 -8.35 -16.14 -8.01
N ARG A 211 -7.29 -15.90 -7.22
CA ARG A 211 -6.23 -16.85 -6.92
C ARG A 211 -6.07 -17.15 -5.43
N LEU A 212 -6.71 -16.37 -4.57
CA LEU A 212 -6.82 -16.67 -3.15
C LEU A 212 -7.60 -17.97 -2.96
N ARG A 213 -7.12 -18.82 -2.05
CA ARG A 213 -7.80 -20.06 -1.67
C ARG A 213 -7.98 -20.08 -0.16
N ILE A 214 -9.20 -20.24 0.29
CA ILE A 214 -9.48 -20.45 1.72
C ILE A 214 -9.05 -21.86 2.09
N VAL A 215 -8.26 -21.98 3.14
CA VAL A 215 -7.76 -23.27 3.62
C VAL A 215 -8.93 -24.17 4.02
N GLY A 216 -8.91 -25.40 3.53
CA GLY A 216 -9.94 -26.39 3.80
C GLY A 216 -11.21 -26.30 2.95
N LEU A 217 -11.29 -25.31 2.04
CA LEU A 217 -12.44 -25.16 1.13
C LEU A 217 -12.04 -25.44 -0.33
N SER A 218 -13.02 -25.83 -1.13
CA SER A 218 -12.87 -25.94 -2.57
C SER A 218 -12.64 -24.59 -3.25
N ASN A 219 -12.16 -24.58 -4.48
CA ASN A 219 -11.95 -23.34 -5.23
C ASN A 219 -13.27 -22.57 -5.46
N THR A 220 -14.39 -23.27 -5.65
CA THR A 220 -15.70 -22.63 -5.84
C THR A 220 -16.17 -21.96 -4.55
N GLU A 221 -16.13 -22.67 -3.43
CA GLU A 221 -16.49 -22.12 -2.12
C GLU A 221 -15.59 -20.93 -1.74
N SER A 222 -14.27 -21.07 -1.92
CA SER A 222 -13.31 -19.99 -1.68
C SER A 222 -13.64 -18.74 -2.48
N ARG A 223 -13.88 -18.89 -3.78
CA ARG A 223 -14.21 -17.77 -4.67
C ARG A 223 -15.51 -17.08 -4.24
N ASP A 224 -16.56 -17.84 -3.92
CA ASP A 224 -17.87 -17.26 -3.63
C ASP A 224 -17.87 -16.55 -2.27
N ILE A 225 -17.19 -17.10 -1.26
CA ILE A 225 -16.99 -16.46 0.05
C ILE A 225 -16.12 -15.19 -0.07
N LEU A 226 -14.99 -15.28 -0.77
CA LEU A 226 -14.11 -14.13 -0.96
C LEU A 226 -14.80 -13.01 -1.75
N ARG A 227 -15.61 -13.34 -2.75
CA ARG A 227 -16.43 -12.37 -3.48
C ARG A 227 -17.46 -11.69 -2.59
N LEU A 228 -18.12 -12.43 -1.72
CA LEU A 228 -19.06 -11.88 -0.73
C LEU A 228 -18.35 -10.90 0.21
N LEU A 229 -17.21 -11.28 0.78
CA LEU A 229 -16.45 -10.42 1.68
C LEU A 229 -15.88 -9.18 0.96
N GLN A 230 -15.40 -9.36 -0.29
CA GLN A 230 -14.88 -8.24 -1.10
C GLN A 230 -15.96 -7.20 -1.40
N ALA A 231 -17.21 -7.60 -1.56
CA ALA A 231 -18.32 -6.68 -1.79
C ALA A 231 -18.53 -5.70 -0.61
N TYR A 232 -18.16 -6.09 0.61
CA TYR A 232 -18.17 -5.18 1.75
C TYR A 232 -17.00 -4.18 1.71
N VAL A 233 -15.82 -4.61 1.26
CA VAL A 233 -14.66 -3.73 1.14
C VAL A 233 -14.92 -2.59 0.16
N THR A 234 -15.56 -2.90 -0.96
CA THR A 234 -15.78 -1.95 -2.06
C THR A 234 -17.09 -1.17 -1.98
N ARG A 235 -17.77 -1.19 -0.85
CA ARG A 235 -18.92 -0.30 -0.61
C ARG A 235 -18.49 1.17 -0.72
N PRO A 236 -19.29 2.04 -1.34
CA PRO A 236 -18.93 3.46 -1.51
C PRO A 236 -18.53 4.16 -0.22
N GLU A 237 -19.16 3.81 0.91
CA GLU A 237 -18.88 4.39 2.24
C GLU A 237 -17.49 4.02 2.76
N ASN A 238 -16.90 2.94 2.26
CA ASN A 238 -15.59 2.44 2.64
C ASN A 238 -14.46 2.93 1.71
N VAL A 239 -14.78 3.67 0.65
CA VAL A 239 -13.84 4.04 -0.42
C VAL A 239 -13.66 5.53 -0.48
N VAL A 240 -12.42 5.99 -0.60
CA VAL A 240 -12.09 7.35 -1.03
C VAL A 240 -11.41 7.31 -2.40
N ARG A 241 -11.67 8.35 -3.19
CA ARG A 241 -11.04 8.59 -4.49
C ARG A 241 -10.02 9.70 -4.34
N VAL A 242 -8.77 9.41 -4.65
CA VAL A 242 -7.68 10.38 -4.64
C VAL A 242 -7.44 10.83 -6.08
N ASN A 243 -7.89 12.04 -6.40
CA ASN A 243 -7.51 12.71 -7.64
C ASN A 243 -6.08 13.23 -7.49
N TRP A 244 -5.22 12.88 -8.42
CA TRP A 244 -3.80 13.24 -8.38
C TRP A 244 -3.59 14.69 -8.81
N GLU A 245 -2.68 15.36 -8.12
CA GLU A 245 -2.16 16.69 -8.41
C GLU A 245 -0.63 16.62 -8.51
N PRO A 246 0.05 17.56 -9.21
CA PRO A 246 1.50 17.68 -9.11
C PRO A 246 1.95 17.84 -7.66
N ASP A 247 3.18 17.45 -7.35
CA ASP A 247 3.80 17.54 -6.02
C ASP A 247 2.96 16.90 -4.89
N GLN A 248 2.28 15.82 -5.22
CA GLN A 248 1.44 15.09 -4.29
C GLN A 248 2.06 13.75 -3.89
N LEU A 249 1.92 13.44 -2.60
CA LEU A 249 2.21 12.11 -2.06
C LEU A 249 0.98 11.56 -1.34
N VAL A 250 0.79 10.26 -1.45
CA VAL A 250 -0.19 9.49 -0.66
C VAL A 250 0.55 8.49 0.19
N LEU A 251 0.24 8.45 1.49
CA LEU A 251 0.69 7.43 2.43
C LEU A 251 -0.53 6.64 2.91
N PHE A 252 -0.52 5.32 2.73
CA PHE A 252 -1.62 4.48 3.22
C PHE A 252 -1.11 3.26 4.00
N ASP A 253 -1.88 2.88 5.00
CA ASP A 253 -1.61 1.71 5.84
C ASP A 253 -2.02 0.44 5.10
N ASN A 254 -1.04 -0.28 4.58
CA ASN A 254 -1.24 -1.50 3.79
C ASN A 254 -1.80 -2.67 4.62
N ARG A 255 -1.75 -2.57 5.96
CA ARG A 255 -2.24 -3.62 6.87
C ARG A 255 -3.76 -3.67 6.93
N ILE A 256 -4.43 -2.56 6.58
CA ILE A 256 -5.86 -2.37 6.83
C ILE A 256 -6.59 -1.67 5.68
N THR A 257 -5.95 -1.58 4.51
CA THR A 257 -6.52 -0.99 3.30
C THR A 257 -6.35 -1.90 2.09
N GLN A 258 -7.20 -1.67 1.10
CA GLN A 258 -6.99 -2.09 -0.28
C GLN A 258 -7.00 -0.86 -1.18
N HIS A 259 -6.35 -0.96 -2.33
CA HIS A 259 -6.36 0.12 -3.31
C HIS A 259 -6.57 -0.40 -4.74
N TYR A 260 -6.94 0.52 -5.64
CA TYR A 260 -7.30 0.22 -7.02
C TYR A 260 -6.93 1.41 -7.90
N ALA A 261 -6.35 1.17 -9.05
CA ALA A 261 -6.04 2.18 -10.05
C ALA A 261 -7.01 2.04 -11.25
N PRO A 262 -8.02 2.92 -11.41
CA PRO A 262 -8.88 2.90 -12.58
C PRO A 262 -8.10 3.11 -13.87
N ASP A 263 -8.48 2.37 -14.91
CA ASP A 263 -7.96 2.53 -16.26
C ASP A 263 -8.97 3.37 -17.06
N ASN A 264 -9.00 4.68 -16.77
CA ASN A 264 -9.99 5.64 -17.27
C ASN A 264 -9.35 6.95 -17.79
N TYR A 265 -8.14 6.84 -18.34
CA TYR A 265 -7.36 7.96 -18.85
C TYR A 265 -6.93 7.80 -20.33
N ASP A 266 -7.65 6.93 -21.06
CA ASP A 266 -7.54 6.72 -22.52
C ASP A 266 -6.10 6.53 -23.03
N GLY A 267 -5.30 5.75 -22.29
CA GLY A 267 -3.91 5.43 -22.65
C GLY A 267 -2.93 6.60 -22.53
N GLN A 268 -3.34 7.73 -21.91
CA GLN A 268 -2.41 8.81 -21.61
C GLN A 268 -1.29 8.33 -20.66
N PRO A 269 -0.06 8.89 -20.75
CA PRO A 269 1.01 8.56 -19.84
C PRO A 269 0.64 8.85 -18.39
N ARG A 270 0.77 7.83 -17.51
CA ARG A 270 0.56 7.94 -16.08
C ARG A 270 1.66 7.21 -15.34
N LYS A 271 2.40 7.93 -14.50
CA LYS A 271 3.48 7.35 -13.70
C LYS A 271 3.44 7.86 -12.28
N LEU A 272 3.48 6.93 -11.35
CA LEU A 272 3.73 7.16 -9.94
C LEU A 272 4.98 6.39 -9.53
N ASN A 273 5.65 6.83 -8.48
CA ASN A 273 6.68 6.04 -7.83
C ASN A 273 6.19 5.55 -6.47
N ARG A 274 6.41 4.25 -6.18
CA ARG A 274 6.04 3.61 -4.92
C ARG A 274 7.27 3.33 -4.09
N VAL A 275 7.19 3.63 -2.78
CA VAL A 275 8.14 3.16 -1.76
C VAL A 275 7.36 2.47 -0.66
N THR A 276 7.81 1.29 -0.25
CA THR A 276 7.14 0.47 0.78
C THR A 276 7.99 0.35 2.05
N ILE A 277 7.29 0.35 3.18
CA ILE A 277 7.88 0.29 4.52
C ILE A 277 7.69 -1.13 5.05
N ALA A 278 8.77 -1.73 5.56
CA ALA A 278 8.77 -3.11 6.06
C ALA A 278 7.69 -3.33 7.13
N GLY A 279 6.98 -4.44 7.01
CA GLY A 279 5.85 -4.77 7.86
C GLY A 279 6.10 -5.94 8.82
N ASP A 280 5.14 -6.14 9.69
CA ASP A 280 5.07 -7.26 10.63
C ASP A 280 4.48 -8.52 9.97
N ILE A 281 4.65 -9.64 10.63
CA ILE A 281 3.95 -10.88 10.28
C ILE A 281 2.50 -10.77 10.75
N PRO A 282 1.49 -10.81 9.83
CA PRO A 282 0.09 -10.66 10.19
C PRO A 282 -0.36 -11.69 11.21
N ARG A 283 -1.26 -11.26 12.13
CA ARG A 283 -1.89 -12.14 13.13
C ARG A 283 -3.40 -12.15 12.95
N GLY A 284 -3.97 -13.34 13.11
CA GLY A 284 -5.41 -13.55 13.14
C GLY A 284 -6.04 -13.21 14.49
N VAL A 285 -7.37 -13.25 14.53
CA VAL A 285 -8.15 -13.05 15.74
C VAL A 285 -7.88 -14.12 16.80
N ASP A 286 -7.51 -15.31 16.35
CA ASP A 286 -7.09 -16.45 17.17
C ASP A 286 -5.64 -16.33 17.72
N GLY A 287 -4.95 -15.24 17.42
CA GLY A 287 -3.57 -14.98 17.85
C GLY A 287 -2.48 -15.70 17.03
N ARG A 288 -2.86 -16.58 16.11
CA ARG A 288 -1.88 -17.25 15.23
C ARG A 288 -1.26 -16.26 14.25
N SER A 289 0.01 -16.46 13.96
CA SER A 289 0.78 -15.69 12.97
C SER A 289 0.73 -16.34 11.59
N SER A 290 0.82 -15.52 10.56
CA SER A 290 0.99 -15.96 9.17
C SER A 290 2.24 -16.84 9.00
N THR A 291 2.21 -17.71 7.98
CA THR A 291 3.32 -18.63 7.69
C THR A 291 3.66 -18.59 6.20
N SER A 292 4.96 -18.63 5.87
CA SER A 292 5.42 -18.86 4.50
C SER A 292 5.21 -20.33 4.14
N LEU A 293 4.61 -20.59 3.00
CA LEU A 293 4.41 -21.93 2.44
C LEU A 293 5.39 -22.22 1.30
N LYS A 294 5.71 -21.20 0.49
CA LYS A 294 6.69 -21.26 -0.60
C LYS A 294 7.43 -19.94 -0.76
N GLY A 295 8.66 -20.04 -1.21
CA GLY A 295 9.54 -18.90 -1.46
C GLY A 295 10.14 -18.30 -0.19
N ASP A 296 11.37 -17.81 -0.32
CA ASP A 296 12.06 -17.05 0.71
C ASP A 296 11.97 -15.56 0.38
N SER A 297 11.25 -14.81 1.20
CA SER A 297 11.08 -13.36 1.07
C SER A 297 12.08 -12.54 1.88
N SER A 298 13.07 -13.15 2.52
CA SER A 298 14.06 -12.45 3.35
C SER A 298 14.78 -11.35 2.59
N ALA A 299 15.22 -11.63 1.36
CA ALA A 299 15.89 -10.65 0.50
C ALA A 299 15.02 -9.45 0.10
N TYR A 300 13.70 -9.58 0.11
CA TYR A 300 12.76 -8.46 -0.09
C TYR A 300 12.64 -7.60 1.16
N SER A 301 12.56 -8.26 2.31
CA SER A 301 12.39 -7.64 3.63
C SER A 301 13.70 -7.07 4.17
N GLU A 302 14.85 -7.36 3.53
CA GLU A 302 16.12 -6.73 3.84
C GLU A 302 15.97 -5.21 3.75
N THR A 303 16.28 -4.53 4.85
CA THR A 303 16.17 -3.08 4.94
C THR A 303 17.12 -2.43 3.95
N VAL A 304 16.57 -1.58 3.09
CA VAL A 304 17.40 -0.71 2.24
C VAL A 304 18.06 0.32 3.14
N VAL A 305 19.38 0.29 3.22
CA VAL A 305 20.14 1.31 3.93
C VAL A 305 20.03 2.62 3.14
N VAL A 306 19.35 3.60 3.73
CA VAL A 306 19.35 4.97 3.20
C VAL A 306 20.70 5.58 3.56
N PRO A 307 21.55 5.99 2.59
CA PRO A 307 22.85 6.62 2.90
C PRO A 307 22.63 7.87 3.76
N GLU A 308 23.45 8.06 4.79
CA GLU A 308 23.42 9.26 5.65
C GLU A 308 23.50 10.57 4.87
N SER A 309 24.20 10.57 3.72
CA SER A 309 24.27 11.72 2.81
C SER A 309 22.92 12.12 2.18
N ALA A 310 21.92 11.24 2.20
CA ALA A 310 20.55 11.58 1.80
C ALA A 310 19.75 12.18 2.97
N VAL A 311 20.29 12.13 4.18
CA VAL A 311 19.63 12.59 5.42
C VAL A 311 20.12 14.00 5.85
N VAL A 312 21.29 14.44 5.38
CA VAL A 312 21.88 15.72 5.80
C VAL A 312 22.14 16.60 4.59
N ARG A 313 21.29 17.60 4.36
CA ARG A 313 21.74 18.83 3.71
C ARG A 313 22.38 19.69 4.82
N GLU A 314 23.71 19.86 4.76
CA GLU A 314 24.40 20.82 5.60
C GLU A 314 23.70 22.18 5.58
N ALA A 315 23.39 22.67 6.77
CA ALA A 315 22.99 24.07 6.92
C ALA A 315 24.13 24.91 6.35
N ALA A 316 23.88 25.59 5.24
CA ALA A 316 24.82 26.56 4.69
C ALA A 316 25.15 27.59 5.78
N GLN A 317 26.41 27.65 6.19
CA GLN A 317 26.87 28.73 7.06
C GLN A 317 26.70 30.05 6.31
N PRO A 318 26.10 31.08 6.91
CA PRO A 318 26.08 32.39 6.31
C PRO A 318 27.50 32.97 6.30
N ALA A 319 27.88 33.49 5.14
CA ALA A 319 29.12 34.25 4.95
C ALA A 319 29.10 35.59 5.68
#